data_ff548fa507358464b3fcd438a6e3dce7
#
_entry.id   ff548fa507358464b3fcd438a6e3dce7
#
_cell.length_a   1.000
_cell.length_b   1.000
_cell.length_c   1.000
_cell.angle_alpha   90.00
_cell.angle_beta   90.00
_cell.angle_gamma   90.00
#
_symmetry.space_group_name_H-M   'P 1'
#
loop_
_entity.id
_entity.type
_entity.pdbx_description
1 polymer ?
#
loop_
_entity_poly.entity_id
_entity_poly.type
_entity_poly.pdbx_seq_one_letter_code
_entity_poly.pdbx_strand_id
1 'polypeptide(L)'
;MSNDIRDNPKIKMNYLSTQEDRDVAAKSLKIVRKIMLETNAFKKYEPEEYRPGIHITDNEELVQAGSEHTQTIFHPVGTCKMGNGDDSVVDEKLKVRGIENLRVIDASIMPNITSGNTNAPTIMIAEKAADMILNP
;
A
#
# COMPACT_ATOMS: atom_id res chain seq x y z
N MET A 1 -16.91 -1.84 20.68
CA MET A 1 -16.54 -0.54 20.09
C MET A 1 -17.15 0.54 20.95
N SER A 2 -16.39 1.58 21.30
CA SER A 2 -16.90 2.73 22.06
C SER A 2 -17.57 3.73 21.12
N ASN A 3 -18.60 4.43 21.63
CA ASN A 3 -19.21 5.56 20.92
C ASN A 3 -18.65 6.92 21.41
N ASP A 4 -17.62 6.89 22.25
CA ASP A 4 -16.97 8.11 22.74
C ASP A 4 -16.01 8.65 21.67
N ILE A 5 -16.28 9.88 21.20
CA ILE A 5 -15.46 10.52 20.16
C ILE A 5 -14.02 10.84 20.61
N ARG A 6 -13.76 10.77 21.92
CA ARG A 6 -12.40 10.97 22.49
C ARG A 6 -11.53 9.72 22.41
N ASP A 7 -12.12 8.57 22.16
CA ASP A 7 -11.38 7.34 22.02
C ASP A 7 -10.65 7.32 20.66
N ASN A 8 -9.40 6.90 20.69
CA ASN A 8 -8.64 6.73 19.44
C ASN A 8 -9.27 5.65 18.55
N PRO A 9 -9.29 5.86 17.25
CA PRO A 9 -9.78 4.85 16.31
C PRO A 9 -8.94 3.58 16.40
N LYS A 10 -9.60 2.42 16.32
CA LYS A 10 -8.92 1.12 16.27
C LYS A 10 -8.37 0.89 14.88
N ILE A 11 -7.07 1.03 14.73
CA ILE A 11 -6.36 0.82 13.47
C ILE A 11 -5.77 -0.59 13.43
N LYS A 12 -6.10 -1.37 12.40
CA LYS A 12 -5.55 -2.71 12.15
C LYS A 12 -5.01 -2.73 10.71
N MET A 13 -3.71 -2.74 10.57
CA MET A 13 -3.07 -2.68 9.24
C MET A 13 -3.05 -4.03 8.54
N ASN A 14 -3.04 -5.15 9.28
CA ASN A 14 -3.02 -6.52 8.76
C ASN A 14 -1.91 -6.79 7.73
N TYR A 15 -0.73 -6.19 7.88
CA TYR A 15 0.41 -6.43 7.00
C TYR A 15 0.77 -7.91 6.94
N LEU A 16 1.17 -8.39 5.76
CA LEU A 16 1.62 -9.77 5.50
C LEU A 16 0.57 -10.83 5.91
N SER A 17 -0.72 -10.47 5.91
CA SER A 17 -1.79 -11.39 6.29
C SER A 17 -2.17 -12.39 5.20
N THR A 18 -1.86 -12.08 3.94
CA THR A 18 -2.10 -12.96 2.81
C THR A 18 -0.83 -13.71 2.40
N GLN A 19 -0.98 -14.91 1.81
CA GLN A 19 0.17 -15.65 1.27
C GLN A 19 0.83 -14.90 0.12
N GLU A 20 0.04 -14.20 -0.70
CA GLU A 20 0.56 -13.38 -1.80
C GLU A 20 1.50 -12.28 -1.30
N ASP A 21 1.11 -11.53 -0.25
CA ASP A 21 1.95 -10.49 0.35
C ASP A 21 3.26 -11.06 0.90
N ARG A 22 3.19 -12.22 1.54
CA ARG A 22 4.37 -12.92 2.08
C ARG A 22 5.32 -13.36 0.96
N ASP A 23 4.78 -13.93 -0.11
CA ASP A 23 5.57 -14.34 -1.29
C ASP A 23 6.24 -13.15 -1.98
N VAL A 24 5.52 -12.04 -2.11
CA VAL A 24 6.06 -10.79 -2.68
C VAL A 24 7.16 -10.23 -1.78
N ALA A 25 6.97 -10.22 -0.47
CA ALA A 25 7.98 -9.74 0.48
C ALA A 25 9.27 -10.57 0.39
N ALA A 26 9.17 -11.91 0.41
CA ALA A 26 10.33 -12.79 0.26
C ALA A 26 11.05 -12.60 -1.08
N LYS A 27 10.28 -12.50 -2.19
CA LYS A 27 10.85 -12.23 -3.53
C LYS A 27 11.55 -10.88 -3.59
N SER A 28 10.98 -9.85 -2.98
CA SER A 28 11.57 -8.50 -2.95
C SER A 28 12.94 -8.50 -2.27
N LEU A 29 13.06 -9.15 -1.11
CA LEU A 29 14.33 -9.31 -0.42
C LEU A 29 15.38 -10.04 -1.28
N LYS A 30 14.98 -11.14 -1.94
CA LYS A 30 15.87 -11.89 -2.86
C LYS A 30 16.31 -11.05 -4.06
N ILE A 31 15.42 -10.21 -4.62
CA ILE A 31 15.77 -9.29 -5.71
C ILE A 31 16.78 -8.24 -5.25
N VAL A 32 16.57 -7.65 -4.06
CA VAL A 32 17.52 -6.68 -3.49
C VAL A 32 18.89 -7.33 -3.30
N ARG A 33 18.97 -8.54 -2.73
CA ARG A 33 20.22 -9.30 -2.60
C ARG A 33 20.92 -9.46 -3.96
N LYS A 34 20.18 -9.94 -4.95
CA LYS A 34 20.72 -10.12 -6.30
C LYS A 34 21.28 -8.83 -6.88
N ILE A 35 20.55 -7.72 -6.75
CA ILE A 35 21.01 -6.41 -7.24
C ILE A 35 22.27 -5.97 -6.50
N MET A 36 22.25 -6.01 -5.19
CA MET A 36 23.32 -5.45 -4.36
C MET A 36 24.59 -6.31 -4.34
N LEU A 37 24.43 -7.64 -4.25
CA LEU A 37 25.57 -8.54 -4.00
C LEU A 37 26.11 -9.20 -5.29
N GLU A 38 25.28 -9.37 -6.31
CA GLU A 38 25.66 -10.16 -7.49
C GLU A 38 25.91 -9.32 -8.75
N THR A 39 25.46 -8.05 -8.81
CA THR A 39 25.63 -7.23 -10.01
C THR A 39 26.95 -6.48 -10.03
N ASN A 40 27.52 -6.31 -11.22
CA ASN A 40 28.76 -5.55 -11.43
C ASN A 40 28.64 -4.07 -11.03
N ALA A 41 27.42 -3.52 -11.04
CA ALA A 41 27.16 -2.12 -10.69
C ALA A 41 27.58 -1.81 -9.23
N PHE A 42 27.32 -2.75 -8.33
CA PHE A 42 27.60 -2.57 -6.89
C PHE A 42 28.87 -3.26 -6.42
N LYS A 43 29.43 -4.20 -7.21
CA LYS A 43 30.61 -5.00 -6.83
C LYS A 43 31.81 -4.17 -6.35
N LYS A 44 32.02 -2.99 -6.94
CA LYS A 44 33.11 -2.09 -6.55
C LYS A 44 32.99 -1.49 -5.16
N TYR A 45 31.81 -1.58 -4.55
CA TYR A 45 31.57 -1.07 -3.20
C TYR A 45 31.63 -2.17 -2.14
N GLU A 46 31.84 -3.43 -2.56
CA GLU A 46 31.93 -4.59 -1.67
C GLU A 46 30.78 -4.65 -0.64
N PRO A 47 29.50 -4.55 -1.08
CA PRO A 47 28.39 -4.46 -0.15
C PRO A 47 28.21 -5.75 0.63
N GLU A 48 27.93 -5.63 1.92
CA GLU A 48 27.56 -6.73 2.81
C GLU A 48 26.13 -6.59 3.27
N GLU A 49 25.40 -7.70 3.37
CA GLU A 49 24.05 -7.71 3.91
C GLU A 49 24.09 -7.68 5.43
N TYR A 50 23.66 -6.58 6.00
CA TYR A 50 23.56 -6.42 7.45
C TYR A 50 22.30 -7.06 8.04
N ARG A 51 21.16 -6.92 7.32
CA ARG A 51 19.86 -7.48 7.72
C ARG A 51 19.04 -7.86 6.48
N PRO A 52 18.26 -8.94 6.55
CA PRO A 52 18.10 -9.88 7.68
C PRO A 52 19.29 -10.83 7.90
N GLY A 53 20.24 -10.88 6.98
CA GLY A 53 21.42 -11.73 7.02
C GLY A 53 21.40 -12.80 5.91
N ILE A 54 22.53 -12.91 5.20
CA ILE A 54 22.66 -13.75 3.99
C ILE A 54 22.39 -15.24 4.24
N HIS A 55 22.53 -15.68 5.49
CA HIS A 55 22.30 -17.09 5.88
C HIS A 55 20.82 -17.47 5.89
N ILE A 56 19.91 -16.47 5.97
CA ILE A 56 18.46 -16.70 5.91
C ILE A 56 18.06 -16.84 4.44
N THR A 57 17.68 -18.03 4.00
CA THR A 57 17.34 -18.33 2.59
C THR A 57 15.91 -18.84 2.41
N ASP A 58 15.30 -19.40 3.46
CA ASP A 58 13.91 -19.83 3.46
C ASP A 58 12.95 -18.62 3.34
N ASN A 59 11.84 -18.80 2.61
CA ASN A 59 10.91 -17.69 2.37
C ASN A 59 10.22 -17.22 3.65
N GLU A 60 9.76 -18.14 4.48
CA GLU A 60 9.04 -17.80 5.71
C GLU A 60 9.97 -17.14 6.73
N GLU A 61 11.19 -17.64 6.85
CA GLU A 61 12.22 -17.03 7.70
C GLU A 61 12.60 -15.64 7.20
N LEU A 62 12.70 -15.42 5.87
CA LEU A 62 12.93 -14.10 5.29
C LEU A 62 11.80 -13.13 5.60
N VAL A 63 10.55 -13.56 5.45
CA VAL A 63 9.38 -12.75 5.77
C VAL A 63 9.36 -12.41 7.25
N GLN A 64 9.60 -13.39 8.12
CA GLN A 64 9.65 -13.16 9.57
C GLN A 64 10.73 -12.15 9.95
N ALA A 65 11.96 -12.38 9.53
CA ALA A 65 13.08 -11.48 9.83
C ALA A 65 12.91 -10.09 9.18
N GLY A 66 12.35 -10.03 7.97
CA GLY A 66 12.01 -8.78 7.29
C GLY A 66 10.93 -8.00 8.03
N SER A 67 9.89 -8.66 8.54
CA SER A 67 8.77 -8.01 9.24
C SER A 67 9.20 -7.25 10.51
N GLU A 68 10.27 -7.70 11.16
CA GLU A 68 10.82 -7.06 12.36
C GLU A 68 11.47 -5.70 12.07
N HIS A 69 11.82 -5.45 10.81
CA HIS A 69 12.57 -4.26 10.38
C HIS A 69 11.86 -3.41 9.34
N THR A 70 10.75 -3.93 8.77
CA THR A 70 9.98 -3.24 7.73
C THR A 70 9.04 -2.21 8.36
N GLN A 71 8.94 -1.06 7.74
CA GLN A 71 8.02 0.00 8.13
C GLN A 71 7.11 0.37 6.96
N THR A 72 5.96 0.95 7.28
CA THR A 72 5.11 1.59 6.27
C THR A 72 5.83 2.79 5.66
N ILE A 73 5.60 3.04 4.37
CA ILE A 73 6.03 4.27 3.69
C ILE A 73 4.93 5.34 3.67
N PHE A 74 3.90 5.17 4.50
CA PHE A 74 2.82 6.13 4.72
C PHE A 74 1.98 6.45 3.47
N HIS A 75 1.68 5.45 2.66
CA HIS A 75 0.80 5.55 1.49
C HIS A 75 -0.48 4.71 1.64
N PRO A 76 -1.33 4.99 2.67
CA PRO A 76 -2.58 4.25 2.85
C PRO A 76 -3.58 4.59 1.76
N VAL A 77 -4.30 3.56 1.28
CA VAL A 77 -5.35 3.67 0.26
C VAL A 77 -6.51 2.73 0.60
N GLY A 78 -7.63 2.85 -0.11
CA GLY A 78 -8.67 1.82 -0.16
C GLY A 78 -9.73 1.86 0.93
N THR A 79 -9.65 2.74 1.93
CA THR A 79 -10.66 2.81 3.01
C THR A 79 -12.04 3.30 2.55
N CYS A 80 -12.10 4.01 1.41
CA CYS A 80 -13.32 4.40 0.72
C CYS A 80 -13.30 3.93 -0.75
N LYS A 81 -12.84 2.67 -0.98
CA LYS A 81 -12.57 2.18 -2.34
C LYS A 81 -13.73 2.39 -3.30
N MET A 82 -13.40 2.79 -4.51
CA MET A 82 -14.35 2.88 -5.60
C MET A 82 -14.60 1.51 -6.24
N GLY A 83 -15.77 1.33 -6.81
CA GLY A 83 -16.12 0.11 -7.54
C GLY A 83 -17.61 -0.05 -7.76
N ASN A 84 -17.97 -1.14 -8.45
CA ASN A 84 -19.35 -1.49 -8.74
C ASN A 84 -19.92 -2.60 -7.83
N GLY A 85 -19.07 -3.16 -6.95
CA GLY A 85 -19.48 -4.20 -5.99
C GLY A 85 -20.10 -3.63 -4.72
N ASP A 86 -20.78 -4.49 -3.97
CA ASP A 86 -21.46 -4.15 -2.71
C ASP A 86 -20.49 -3.72 -1.61
N ASP A 87 -19.21 -4.05 -1.75
CA ASP A 87 -18.11 -3.70 -0.85
C ASP A 87 -17.42 -2.38 -1.19
N SER A 88 -17.91 -1.66 -2.24
CA SER A 88 -17.40 -0.34 -2.61
C SER A 88 -18.14 0.76 -1.85
N VAL A 89 -17.39 1.78 -1.40
CA VAL A 89 -17.94 2.95 -0.68
C VAL A 89 -18.39 4.02 -1.63
N VAL A 90 -17.68 4.22 -2.73
CA VAL A 90 -18.04 5.19 -3.77
C VAL A 90 -18.19 4.52 -5.13
N ASP A 91 -18.99 5.13 -6.00
CA ASP A 91 -19.16 4.71 -7.39
C ASP A 91 -18.04 5.26 -8.30
N GLU A 92 -18.13 5.01 -9.60
CA GLU A 92 -17.20 5.51 -10.62
C GLU A 92 -17.18 7.04 -10.81
N LYS A 93 -18.20 7.72 -10.27
CA LYS A 93 -18.30 9.19 -10.21
C LYS A 93 -17.90 9.73 -8.84
N LEU A 94 -17.29 8.90 -8.01
CA LEU A 94 -16.81 9.20 -6.65
C LEU A 94 -17.91 9.61 -5.67
N LYS A 95 -19.18 9.28 -5.98
CA LYS A 95 -20.34 9.54 -5.11
C LYS A 95 -20.44 8.44 -4.06
N VAL A 96 -20.67 8.84 -2.81
CA VAL A 96 -20.87 7.91 -1.70
C VAL A 96 -22.20 7.17 -1.89
N ARG A 97 -22.15 5.84 -1.82
CA ARG A 97 -23.36 5.01 -1.96
C ARG A 97 -24.28 5.22 -0.76
N GLY A 98 -25.56 5.42 -1.06
CA GLY A 98 -26.61 5.61 -0.04
C GLY A 98 -26.66 7.00 0.59
N ILE A 99 -25.82 7.94 0.17
CA ILE A 99 -25.82 9.34 0.63
C ILE A 99 -25.80 10.26 -0.58
N GLU A 100 -26.81 11.13 -0.68
CA GLU A 100 -26.90 12.09 -1.76
C GLU A 100 -25.93 13.27 -1.55
N ASN A 101 -25.42 13.82 -2.65
CA ASN A 101 -24.58 15.04 -2.69
C ASN A 101 -23.27 14.93 -1.90
N LEU A 102 -22.77 13.72 -1.65
CA LEU A 102 -21.50 13.49 -0.99
C LEU A 102 -20.55 12.73 -1.92
N ARG A 103 -19.28 13.16 -1.94
CA ARG A 103 -18.20 12.47 -2.65
C ARG A 103 -16.99 12.29 -1.73
N VAL A 104 -16.16 11.30 -2.04
CA VAL A 104 -14.82 11.15 -1.48
C VAL A 104 -13.82 11.29 -2.63
N ILE A 105 -12.83 12.19 -2.46
CA ILE A 105 -11.93 12.59 -3.54
C ILE A 105 -10.50 12.67 -2.98
N ASP A 106 -9.94 11.52 -2.65
CA ASP A 106 -8.58 11.39 -2.15
C ASP A 106 -8.04 9.97 -2.39
N ALA A 107 -6.86 9.66 -1.86
CA ALA A 107 -6.23 8.35 -2.02
C ALA A 107 -7.07 7.17 -1.51
N SER A 108 -8.02 7.41 -0.60
CA SER A 108 -8.86 6.34 -0.03
C SER A 108 -9.76 5.67 -1.04
N ILE A 109 -10.06 6.32 -2.17
CA ILE A 109 -10.88 5.73 -3.24
C ILE A 109 -10.15 4.67 -4.07
N MET A 110 -8.82 4.61 -4.03
CA MET A 110 -8.05 3.63 -4.80
C MET A 110 -8.37 2.22 -4.31
N PRO A 111 -8.85 1.30 -5.18
CA PRO A 111 -9.13 -0.09 -4.76
C PRO A 111 -7.87 -0.85 -4.34
N ASN A 112 -6.76 -0.56 -5.01
CA ASN A 112 -5.42 -1.10 -4.74
C ASN A 112 -4.40 0.02 -4.75
N ILE A 113 -3.29 -0.19 -4.03
CA ILE A 113 -2.17 0.74 -4.06
C ILE A 113 -1.50 0.74 -5.43
N THR A 114 -1.09 1.91 -5.89
CA THR A 114 -0.31 2.05 -7.13
C THR A 114 1.12 1.53 -6.95
N SER A 115 1.79 1.21 -8.05
CA SER A 115 3.18 0.69 -8.04
C SER A 115 4.25 1.72 -7.67
N GLY A 116 3.86 2.97 -7.47
CA GLY A 116 4.73 4.08 -7.06
C GLY A 116 4.09 4.92 -5.96
N ASN A 117 4.72 6.05 -5.64
CA ASN A 117 4.22 6.98 -4.64
C ASN A 117 2.81 7.49 -5.00
N THR A 118 1.95 7.61 -4.00
CA THR A 118 0.53 7.92 -4.18
C THR A 118 0.22 9.40 -4.44
N ASN A 119 1.21 10.30 -4.38
CA ASN A 119 0.97 11.73 -4.55
C ASN A 119 0.43 12.09 -5.95
N ALA A 120 1.10 11.66 -7.01
CA ALA A 120 0.67 11.95 -8.38
C ALA A 120 -0.71 11.35 -8.71
N PRO A 121 -1.02 10.07 -8.40
CA PRO A 121 -2.38 9.54 -8.56
C PRO A 121 -3.42 10.29 -7.73
N THR A 122 -3.10 10.75 -6.52
CA THR A 122 -4.05 11.54 -5.70
C THR A 122 -4.37 12.88 -6.35
N ILE A 123 -3.37 13.58 -6.89
CA ILE A 123 -3.59 14.81 -7.66
C ILE A 123 -4.45 14.53 -8.89
N MET A 124 -4.17 13.48 -9.64
CA MET A 124 -4.96 13.07 -10.81
C MET A 124 -6.44 12.79 -10.43
N ILE A 125 -6.67 12.09 -9.31
CA ILE A 125 -8.02 11.85 -8.79
C ILE A 125 -8.73 13.17 -8.50
N ALA A 126 -8.05 14.13 -7.85
CA ALA A 126 -8.61 15.42 -7.50
C ALA A 126 -8.95 16.25 -8.76
N GLU A 127 -8.07 16.32 -9.73
CA GLU A 127 -8.30 17.02 -11.01
C GLU A 127 -9.47 16.41 -11.79
N LYS A 128 -9.50 15.06 -11.90
CA LYS A 128 -10.60 14.39 -12.59
C LYS A 128 -11.94 14.57 -11.88
N ALA A 129 -11.95 14.56 -10.56
CA ALA A 129 -13.16 14.80 -9.77
C ALA A 129 -13.65 16.24 -9.88
N ALA A 130 -12.75 17.21 -9.92
CA ALA A 130 -13.09 18.61 -10.17
C ALA A 130 -13.80 18.78 -11.53
N ASP A 131 -13.27 18.13 -12.60
CA ASP A 131 -13.91 18.11 -13.90
C ASP A 131 -15.32 17.50 -13.85
N MET A 132 -15.49 16.34 -13.18
CA MET A 132 -16.79 15.69 -13.01
C MET A 132 -17.81 16.51 -12.22
N ILE A 133 -17.37 17.47 -11.38
CA ILE A 133 -18.25 18.34 -10.60
C ILE A 133 -18.64 19.56 -11.44
N LEU A 134 -17.69 20.13 -12.17
CA LEU A 134 -17.90 21.34 -12.96
C LEU A 134 -18.63 21.03 -14.28
N ASN A 135 -18.47 19.84 -14.83
CA ASN A 135 -19.05 19.38 -16.10
C ASN A 135 -19.81 18.07 -15.88
N PRO A 136 -20.94 18.07 -15.14
CA PRO A 136 -21.69 16.86 -14.72
C PRO A 136 -22.35 16.14 -15.89
#